data_cf2a514552e86f2ee0998acb0b3f3937
#
_entry.id   cf2a514552e86f2ee0998acb0b3f3937
#
_cell.length_a   1.000
_cell.length_b   1.000
_cell.length_c   1.000
_cell.angle_alpha   90.00
_cell.angle_beta   90.00
_cell.angle_gamma   90.00
#
_symmetry.space_group_name_H-M   'P 1'
#
loop_
_entity.id
_entity.type
_entity.pdbx_description
1 polymer ?
#
loop_
_entity_poly.entity_id
_entity_poly.type
_entity_poly.pdbx_seq_one_letter_code
_entity_poly.pdbx_strand_id
1 'polypeptide(L)'
;PEEFRDNCGFGLIAHLTGEASQRLLATAIESLTCMTHRGGIAADGKTGDGCGLLLSMPDAFFRAEISAQFSIELPARYAVGMFFMAVDDSAREQQQLKIAKIVESQHFNILAWREVPSDQSVLGEIAADNMPAIYQLFIAPADNRPNSDSAELQQEQNLFIARRMIEKSLIDANQFYVCSLSSKVIAYKGLMMPVELAGF
;
A
#
# COMPACT_ATOMS: atom_id res chain seq x y z
N PRO A 1 1.29 24.09 -25.32
CA PRO A 1 0.66 22.93 -24.67
C PRO A 1 1.74 21.90 -24.44
N GLU A 2 2.02 21.57 -23.17
CA GLU A 2 2.86 20.43 -22.84
C GLU A 2 2.14 19.20 -23.39
N GLU A 3 2.77 18.48 -24.32
CA GLU A 3 2.28 17.17 -24.75
C GLU A 3 2.36 16.24 -23.54
N PHE A 4 1.22 15.92 -22.98
CA PHE A 4 1.11 14.88 -21.96
C PHE A 4 1.46 13.54 -22.62
N ARG A 5 2.63 12.99 -22.29
CA ARG A 5 3.09 11.69 -22.77
C ARG A 5 2.94 10.70 -21.62
N ASP A 6 1.89 9.92 -21.67
CA ASP A 6 1.67 8.81 -20.73
C ASP A 6 2.22 7.52 -21.34
N ASN A 7 3.25 6.95 -20.70
CA ASN A 7 3.87 5.69 -21.12
C ASN A 7 3.47 4.52 -20.22
N CYS A 8 2.43 4.67 -19.40
CA CYS A 8 1.99 3.64 -18.49
C CYS A 8 1.42 2.43 -19.22
N GLY A 9 1.78 1.23 -18.76
CA GLY A 9 1.13 -0.03 -19.11
C GLY A 9 0.37 -0.57 -17.90
N PHE A 10 -0.79 -1.16 -18.12
CA PHE A 10 -1.51 -1.85 -17.07
C PHE A 10 -2.13 -3.15 -17.59
N GLY A 11 -2.38 -4.08 -16.67
CA GLY A 11 -3.10 -5.32 -16.94
C GLY A 11 -4.06 -5.63 -15.82
N LEU A 12 -5.09 -6.41 -16.10
CA LEU A 12 -6.04 -6.93 -15.14
C LEU A 12 -6.05 -8.45 -15.22
N ILE A 13 -5.87 -9.11 -14.07
CA ILE A 13 -5.97 -10.56 -13.95
C ILE A 13 -6.98 -10.86 -12.85
N ALA A 14 -7.96 -11.70 -13.14
CA ALA A 14 -8.99 -12.09 -12.21
C ALA A 14 -9.31 -13.58 -12.31
N HIS A 15 -9.59 -14.20 -11.17
CA HIS A 15 -10.13 -15.55 -11.12
C HIS A 15 -11.66 -15.49 -11.26
N LEU A 16 -12.24 -16.27 -12.17
CA LEU A 16 -13.68 -16.19 -12.49
C LEU A 16 -14.59 -16.57 -11.30
N THR A 17 -14.11 -17.44 -10.41
CA THR A 17 -14.83 -17.82 -9.17
C THR A 17 -14.47 -16.94 -7.97
N GLY A 18 -13.59 -15.93 -8.14
CA GLY A 18 -13.18 -15.05 -7.05
C GLY A 18 -12.19 -15.67 -6.05
N GLU A 19 -11.62 -16.85 -6.35
CA GLU A 19 -10.70 -17.53 -5.46
C GLU A 19 -9.33 -16.85 -5.45
N ALA A 20 -8.86 -16.45 -4.27
CA ALA A 20 -7.51 -15.95 -4.08
C ALA A 20 -6.50 -17.10 -4.14
N SER A 21 -5.42 -16.92 -4.88
CA SER A 21 -4.36 -17.93 -4.97
C SER A 21 -2.98 -17.33 -5.22
N GLN A 22 -1.96 -17.99 -4.71
CA GLN A 22 -0.56 -17.62 -4.98
C GLN A 22 -0.25 -17.68 -6.48
N ARG A 23 -0.88 -18.61 -7.22
CA ARG A 23 -0.72 -18.71 -8.67
C ARG A 23 -1.21 -17.44 -9.38
N LEU A 24 -2.32 -16.86 -8.94
CA LEU A 24 -2.85 -15.61 -9.50
C LEU A 24 -1.85 -14.46 -9.29
N LEU A 25 -1.30 -14.36 -8.07
CA LEU A 25 -0.28 -13.36 -7.74
C LEU A 25 0.99 -13.55 -8.59
N ALA A 26 1.51 -14.77 -8.68
CA ALA A 26 2.68 -15.08 -9.50
C ALA A 26 2.45 -14.74 -10.98
N THR A 27 1.27 -15.06 -11.53
CA THR A 27 0.90 -14.70 -12.90
C THR A 27 0.83 -13.18 -13.10
N ALA A 28 0.35 -12.43 -12.09
CA ALA A 28 0.31 -10.97 -12.16
C ALA A 28 1.73 -10.36 -12.17
N ILE A 29 2.64 -10.87 -11.35
CA ILE A 29 4.04 -10.44 -11.31
C ILE A 29 4.73 -10.78 -12.65
N GLU A 30 4.54 -12.00 -13.17
CA GLU A 30 5.11 -12.41 -14.45
C GLU A 30 4.59 -11.53 -15.61
N SER A 31 3.30 -11.24 -15.62
CA SER A 31 2.70 -10.36 -16.63
C SER A 31 3.24 -8.94 -16.54
N LEU A 32 3.48 -8.43 -15.32
CA LEU A 32 4.10 -7.14 -15.11
C LEU A 32 5.54 -7.12 -15.64
N THR A 33 6.30 -8.20 -15.43
CA THR A 33 7.65 -8.37 -15.97
C THR A 33 7.68 -8.32 -17.50
N CYS A 34 6.67 -8.87 -18.18
CA CYS A 34 6.54 -8.77 -19.64
C CYS A 34 6.33 -7.33 -20.14
N MET A 35 5.92 -6.41 -19.28
CA MET A 35 5.73 -4.99 -19.62
C MET A 35 6.99 -4.13 -19.39
N THR A 36 8.12 -4.71 -19.00
CA THR A 36 9.38 -3.99 -18.70
C THR A 36 9.83 -3.04 -19.82
N HIS A 37 9.57 -3.40 -21.08
CA HIS A 37 9.93 -2.57 -22.25
C HIS A 37 9.16 -1.26 -22.37
N ARG A 38 8.15 -1.04 -21.55
CA ARG A 38 7.31 0.16 -21.58
C ARG A 38 7.75 1.24 -20.59
N GLY A 39 8.71 0.94 -19.72
CA GLY A 39 9.27 1.85 -18.74
C GLY A 39 10.65 2.36 -19.14
N GLY A 40 11.04 3.52 -18.61
CA GLY A 40 12.42 4.01 -18.67
C GLY A 40 13.29 3.28 -17.65
N ILE A 41 14.60 3.27 -17.94
CA ILE A 41 15.62 2.75 -17.03
C ILE A 41 16.58 3.91 -16.74
N ALA A 42 16.85 4.15 -15.47
CA ALA A 42 17.78 5.20 -15.04
C ALA A 42 19.24 4.86 -15.37
N ALA A 43 20.14 5.81 -15.14
CA ALA A 43 21.55 5.68 -15.49
C ALA A 43 22.27 4.54 -14.73
N ASP A 44 21.75 4.10 -13.59
CA ASP A 44 22.27 2.96 -12.83
C ASP A 44 21.93 1.59 -13.44
N GLY A 45 21.11 1.56 -14.50
CA GLY A 45 20.70 0.35 -15.21
C GLY A 45 19.70 -0.55 -14.47
N LYS A 46 19.23 -0.14 -13.28
CA LYS A 46 18.34 -0.91 -12.40
C LYS A 46 17.11 -0.15 -11.94
N THR A 47 17.26 1.15 -11.67
CA THR A 47 16.11 1.97 -11.26
C THR A 47 15.17 2.17 -12.43
N GLY A 48 13.92 1.76 -12.28
CA GLY A 48 12.86 1.95 -13.30
C GLY A 48 11.97 3.15 -12.99
N ASP A 49 11.08 3.47 -13.93
CA ASP A 49 10.04 4.51 -13.74
C ASP A 49 9.04 4.17 -12.63
N GLY A 50 9.07 2.92 -12.20
CA GLY A 50 8.21 2.39 -11.16
C GLY A 50 7.22 1.34 -11.68
N CYS A 51 6.91 0.41 -10.80
CA CYS A 51 5.89 -0.62 -11.04
C CYS A 51 5.12 -0.90 -9.76
N GLY A 52 4.04 -1.67 -9.87
CA GLY A 52 3.28 -2.07 -8.69
C GLY A 52 2.12 -2.99 -9.01
N LEU A 53 1.52 -3.48 -7.94
CA LEU A 53 0.36 -4.35 -7.95
C LEU A 53 -0.73 -3.75 -7.06
N LEU A 54 -1.96 -3.77 -7.56
CA LEU A 54 -3.16 -3.56 -6.75
C LEU A 54 -3.82 -4.92 -6.56
N LEU A 55 -3.94 -5.34 -5.32
CA LEU A 55 -4.47 -6.65 -4.95
C LEU A 55 -5.78 -6.51 -4.17
N SER A 56 -6.67 -7.48 -4.30
CA SER A 56 -7.72 -7.68 -3.29
C SER A 56 -7.06 -7.92 -1.93
N MET A 57 -7.73 -7.50 -0.85
CA MET A 57 -7.21 -7.63 0.51
C MET A 57 -6.83 -9.08 0.82
N PRO A 58 -5.56 -9.38 1.10
CA PRO A 58 -5.11 -10.74 1.42
C PRO A 58 -5.40 -11.07 2.89
N ASP A 59 -6.68 -11.25 3.21
CA ASP A 59 -7.20 -11.36 4.59
C ASP A 59 -6.50 -12.45 5.41
N ALA A 60 -6.37 -13.67 4.87
CA ALA A 60 -5.74 -14.78 5.58
C ALA A 60 -4.26 -14.49 5.92
N PHE A 61 -3.54 -13.84 5.01
CA PHE A 61 -2.16 -13.44 5.23
C PHE A 61 -2.06 -12.40 6.35
N PHE A 62 -2.86 -11.33 6.29
CA PHE A 62 -2.78 -10.28 7.31
C PHE A 62 -3.22 -10.76 8.69
N ARG A 63 -4.21 -11.63 8.79
CA ARG A 63 -4.59 -12.24 10.07
C ARG A 63 -3.45 -13.03 10.68
N ALA A 64 -2.77 -13.84 9.89
CA ALA A 64 -1.63 -14.63 10.34
C ALA A 64 -0.46 -13.72 10.77
N GLU A 65 -0.08 -12.73 9.95
CA GLU A 65 1.02 -11.81 10.22
C GLU A 65 0.80 -10.95 11.47
N ILE A 66 -0.39 -10.35 11.61
CA ILE A 66 -0.69 -9.47 12.74
C ILE A 66 -0.82 -10.28 14.04
N SER A 67 -1.40 -11.46 13.98
CA SER A 67 -1.43 -12.36 15.14
C SER A 67 -0.02 -12.77 15.57
N ALA A 68 0.85 -13.13 14.62
CA ALA A 68 2.21 -13.58 14.92
C ALA A 68 3.09 -12.45 15.47
N GLN A 69 3.01 -11.23 14.89
CA GLN A 69 3.90 -10.12 15.25
C GLN A 69 3.44 -9.34 16.48
N PHE A 70 2.13 -9.16 16.65
CA PHE A 70 1.55 -8.27 17.66
C PHE A 70 0.65 -8.97 18.68
N SER A 71 0.36 -10.27 18.50
CA SER A 71 -0.61 -11.02 19.33
C SER A 71 -2.02 -10.37 19.29
N ILE A 72 -2.38 -9.79 18.15
CA ILE A 72 -3.68 -9.15 17.92
C ILE A 72 -4.48 -10.00 16.94
N GLU A 73 -5.73 -10.28 17.29
CA GLU A 73 -6.70 -10.86 16.36
C GLU A 73 -7.45 -9.75 15.63
N LEU A 74 -7.30 -9.71 14.30
CA LEU A 74 -8.02 -8.73 13.49
C LEU A 74 -9.54 -9.01 13.53
N PRO A 75 -10.36 -8.00 13.79
CA PRO A 75 -11.82 -8.15 13.79
C PRO A 75 -12.34 -8.50 12.38
N ALA A 76 -13.62 -8.86 12.28
CA ALA A 76 -14.24 -9.19 11.00
C ALA A 76 -14.19 -8.00 10.01
N ARG A 77 -14.32 -6.78 10.54
CA ARG A 77 -14.20 -5.54 9.75
C ARG A 77 -12.92 -4.82 10.14
N TYR A 78 -12.02 -4.71 9.21
CA TYR A 78 -10.78 -3.91 9.34
C TYR A 78 -10.41 -3.29 7.99
N ALA A 79 -9.44 -2.40 8.01
CA ALA A 79 -8.85 -1.83 6.79
C ALA A 79 -7.34 -1.71 6.96
N VAL A 80 -6.65 -1.62 5.83
CA VAL A 80 -5.19 -1.47 5.80
C VAL A 80 -4.82 -0.24 5.00
N GLY A 81 -4.02 0.64 5.62
CA GLY A 81 -3.33 1.71 4.94
C GLY A 81 -1.92 1.29 4.56
N MET A 82 -1.47 1.59 3.35
CA MET A 82 -0.09 1.46 2.91
C MET A 82 0.50 2.85 2.72
N PHE A 83 1.57 3.16 3.43
CA PHE A 83 2.18 4.48 3.48
C PHE A 83 3.67 4.42 3.16
N PHE A 84 4.13 5.37 2.35
CA PHE A 84 5.54 5.75 2.29
C PHE A 84 5.74 6.92 3.26
N MET A 85 6.70 6.79 4.15
CA MET A 85 6.92 7.71 5.26
C MET A 85 8.38 8.14 5.34
N ALA A 86 8.65 9.17 6.14
CA ALA A 86 10.00 9.65 6.36
C ALA A 86 10.90 8.55 6.96
N VAL A 87 12.15 8.50 6.50
CA VAL A 87 13.18 7.60 7.04
C VAL A 87 13.60 8.07 8.43
N ASP A 88 13.66 9.39 8.67
CA ASP A 88 13.93 9.97 9.98
C ASP A 88 12.84 9.60 10.99
N ASP A 89 13.23 9.02 12.11
CA ASP A 89 12.32 8.49 13.14
C ASP A 89 11.40 9.58 13.72
N SER A 90 11.95 10.77 14.02
CA SER A 90 11.16 11.86 14.61
C SER A 90 10.13 12.41 13.62
N ALA A 91 10.50 12.57 12.35
CA ALA A 91 9.59 13.00 11.31
C ALA A 91 8.50 11.95 11.07
N ARG A 92 8.86 10.66 11.06
CA ARG A 92 7.92 9.54 10.89
C ARG A 92 6.92 9.45 12.04
N GLU A 93 7.39 9.59 13.29
CA GLU A 93 6.50 9.62 14.45
C GLU A 93 5.47 10.76 14.37
N GLN A 94 5.91 11.95 13.95
CA GLN A 94 5.01 13.08 13.74
C GLN A 94 3.97 12.81 12.64
N GLN A 95 4.37 12.14 11.54
CA GLN A 95 3.47 11.72 10.49
C GLN A 95 2.45 10.71 11.03
N GLN A 96 2.89 9.69 11.79
CA GLN A 96 2.02 8.69 12.42
C GLN A 96 1.02 9.35 13.38
N LEU A 97 1.45 10.28 14.22
CA LEU A 97 0.57 11.01 15.14
C LEU A 97 -0.51 11.83 14.40
N LYS A 98 -0.15 12.47 13.28
CA LYS A 98 -1.13 13.19 12.47
C LYS A 98 -2.14 12.25 11.81
N ILE A 99 -1.66 11.14 11.26
CA ILE A 99 -2.51 10.10 10.66
C ILE A 99 -3.45 9.52 11.72
N ALA A 100 -2.95 9.19 12.90
CA ALA A 100 -3.73 8.65 14.00
C ALA A 100 -4.92 9.57 14.36
N LYS A 101 -4.66 10.85 14.57
CA LYS A 101 -5.72 11.84 14.88
C LYS A 101 -6.79 11.92 13.79
N ILE A 102 -6.40 11.86 12.53
CA ILE A 102 -7.35 11.91 11.41
C ILE A 102 -8.18 10.63 11.36
N VAL A 103 -7.55 9.47 11.45
CA VAL A 103 -8.21 8.15 11.42
C VAL A 103 -9.22 8.04 12.57
N GLU A 104 -8.84 8.44 13.77
CA GLU A 104 -9.72 8.47 14.94
C GLU A 104 -10.90 9.44 14.75
N SER A 105 -10.66 10.61 14.13
CA SER A 105 -11.73 11.56 13.80
C SER A 105 -12.76 11.02 12.80
N GLN A 106 -12.38 10.01 12.02
CA GLN A 106 -13.24 9.30 11.09
C GLN A 106 -13.82 8.00 11.68
N HIS A 107 -13.80 7.89 13.01
CA HIS A 107 -14.37 6.78 13.78
C HIS A 107 -13.70 5.42 13.51
N PHE A 108 -12.37 5.40 13.37
CA PHE A 108 -11.58 4.18 13.34
C PHE A 108 -10.68 4.09 14.57
N ASN A 109 -10.51 2.89 15.09
CA ASN A 109 -9.52 2.53 16.10
C ASN A 109 -8.27 2.01 15.41
N ILE A 110 -7.10 2.43 15.88
CA ILE A 110 -5.81 1.90 15.42
C ILE A 110 -5.57 0.57 16.12
N LEU A 111 -5.22 -0.46 15.34
CA LEU A 111 -4.88 -1.78 15.83
C LEU A 111 -3.35 -1.97 15.89
N ALA A 112 -2.65 -1.68 14.78
CA ALA A 112 -1.21 -1.84 14.71
C ALA A 112 -0.61 -0.96 13.60
N TRP A 113 0.66 -0.60 13.78
CA TRP A 113 1.57 -0.16 12.74
C TRP A 113 2.58 -1.27 12.46
N ARG A 114 2.67 -1.71 11.22
CA ARG A 114 3.62 -2.75 10.79
C ARG A 114 4.58 -2.15 9.79
N GLU A 115 5.87 -2.26 10.08
CA GLU A 115 6.89 -2.00 9.06
C GLU A 115 6.86 -3.11 8.01
N VAL A 116 6.89 -2.74 6.74
CA VAL A 116 6.88 -3.71 5.65
C VAL A 116 8.30 -4.22 5.43
N PRO A 117 8.54 -5.52 5.61
CA PRO A 117 9.84 -6.09 5.27
C PRO A 117 10.12 -5.88 3.79
N SER A 118 11.31 -5.40 3.47
CA SER A 118 11.73 -5.17 2.09
C SER A 118 13.24 -5.42 1.94
N ASP A 119 13.63 -5.98 0.81
CA ASP A 119 15.03 -6.23 0.47
C ASP A 119 15.56 -5.13 -0.46
N GLN A 120 16.28 -4.18 0.11
CA GLN A 120 16.86 -3.06 -0.63
C GLN A 120 17.98 -3.50 -1.60
N SER A 121 18.55 -4.70 -1.41
CA SER A 121 19.68 -5.16 -2.23
C SER A 121 19.31 -5.41 -3.70
N VAL A 122 18.02 -5.57 -3.98
CA VAL A 122 17.51 -5.74 -5.35
C VAL A 122 17.33 -4.41 -6.09
N LEU A 123 17.32 -3.27 -5.38
CA LEU A 123 17.10 -1.94 -5.96
C LEU A 123 18.34 -1.43 -6.70
N GLY A 124 18.14 -0.51 -7.65
CA GLY A 124 19.20 0.33 -8.17
C GLY A 124 19.61 1.41 -7.16
N GLU A 125 20.84 1.92 -7.27
CA GLU A 125 21.40 2.91 -6.33
C GLU A 125 20.50 4.13 -6.16
N ILE A 126 19.96 4.66 -7.28
CA ILE A 126 19.09 5.84 -7.26
C ILE A 126 17.79 5.57 -6.48
N ALA A 127 17.21 4.38 -6.65
CA ALA A 127 16.00 3.99 -5.93
C ALA A 127 16.27 3.73 -4.45
N ALA A 128 17.38 3.08 -4.13
CA ALA A 128 17.78 2.79 -2.75
C ALA A 128 18.05 4.07 -1.95
N ASP A 129 18.76 5.04 -2.53
CA ASP A 129 19.05 6.35 -1.90
C ASP A 129 17.80 7.18 -1.60
N ASN A 130 16.72 6.95 -2.35
CA ASN A 130 15.46 7.67 -2.21
C ASN A 130 14.34 6.81 -1.58
N MET A 131 14.66 5.63 -1.09
CA MET A 131 13.65 4.73 -0.54
C MET A 131 13.05 5.30 0.74
N PRO A 132 11.72 5.45 0.81
CA PRO A 132 11.03 5.84 2.04
C PRO A 132 10.93 4.65 3.00
N ALA A 133 10.63 4.93 4.26
CA ALA A 133 10.16 3.90 5.18
C ALA A 133 8.75 3.45 4.76
N ILE A 134 8.50 2.14 4.67
CA ILE A 134 7.22 1.58 4.20
C ILE A 134 6.47 1.00 5.38
N TYR A 135 5.27 1.52 5.63
CA TYR A 135 4.45 1.10 6.77
C TYR A 135 3.02 0.73 6.37
N GLN A 136 2.50 -0.28 7.04
CA GLN A 136 1.09 -0.64 7.03
C GLN A 136 0.43 -0.22 8.33
N LEU A 137 -0.71 0.46 8.20
CA LEU A 137 -1.59 0.81 9.33
C LEU A 137 -2.82 -0.07 9.29
N PHE A 138 -3.02 -0.86 10.34
CA PHE A 138 -4.22 -1.67 10.55
C PHE A 138 -5.20 -0.91 11.43
N ILE A 139 -6.43 -0.75 10.95
CA ILE A 139 -7.50 -0.01 11.65
C ILE A 139 -8.82 -0.78 11.57
N ALA A 140 -9.67 -0.55 12.54
CA ALA A 140 -11.03 -1.10 12.56
C ALA A 140 -12.05 0.00 12.83
N PRO A 141 -13.28 -0.09 12.30
CA PRO A 141 -14.35 0.83 12.70
C PRO A 141 -14.57 0.80 14.22
N ALA A 142 -14.78 1.96 14.81
CA ALA A 142 -15.08 2.08 16.24
C ALA A 142 -16.48 1.57 16.61
N ASP A 143 -17.33 1.36 15.61
CA ASP A 143 -18.66 0.80 15.79
C ASP A 143 -18.65 -0.73 15.76
N ASN A 144 -19.57 -1.34 16.52
CA ASN A 144 -19.75 -2.80 16.55
C ASN A 144 -20.86 -3.27 15.60
N ARG A 145 -21.16 -2.51 14.53
CA ARG A 145 -22.19 -2.92 13.57
C ARG A 145 -21.78 -4.24 12.89
N PRO A 146 -22.73 -5.15 12.68
CA PRO A 146 -22.45 -6.37 11.93
C PRO A 146 -22.02 -6.03 10.49
N ASN A 147 -21.28 -6.94 9.89
CA ASN A 147 -20.88 -6.79 8.50
C ASN A 147 -22.13 -6.83 7.59
N SER A 148 -22.24 -5.86 6.70
CA SER A 148 -23.30 -5.74 5.69
C SER A 148 -22.82 -4.83 4.57
N ASP A 149 -23.41 -4.94 3.38
CA ASP A 149 -23.04 -4.13 2.22
C ASP A 149 -23.09 -2.63 2.52
N SER A 150 -24.10 -2.18 3.28
CA SER A 150 -24.21 -0.77 3.67
C SER A 150 -23.14 -0.35 4.67
N ALA A 151 -22.76 -1.22 5.61
CA ALA A 151 -21.70 -0.94 6.56
C ALA A 151 -20.32 -0.92 5.87
N GLU A 152 -20.08 -1.82 4.92
CA GLU A 152 -18.87 -1.82 4.10
C GLU A 152 -18.75 -0.57 3.23
N LEU A 153 -19.84 -0.17 2.56
CA LEU A 153 -19.86 1.04 1.75
C LEU A 153 -19.57 2.29 2.60
N GLN A 154 -20.18 2.40 3.77
CA GLN A 154 -19.94 3.51 4.69
C GLN A 154 -18.48 3.50 5.19
N GLN A 155 -17.93 2.32 5.46
CA GLN A 155 -16.53 2.18 5.86
C GLN A 155 -15.59 2.69 4.75
N GLU A 156 -15.78 2.29 3.50
CA GLU A 156 -14.95 2.75 2.36
C GLU A 156 -15.10 4.27 2.14
N GLN A 157 -16.29 4.84 2.30
CA GLN A 157 -16.49 6.29 2.23
C GLN A 157 -15.69 7.03 3.31
N ASN A 158 -15.73 6.54 4.56
CA ASN A 158 -14.98 7.15 5.66
C ASN A 158 -13.47 7.00 5.45
N LEU A 159 -13.01 5.84 4.92
CA LEU A 159 -11.61 5.62 4.56
C LEU A 159 -11.15 6.57 3.45
N PHE A 160 -11.98 6.80 2.44
CA PHE A 160 -11.68 7.78 1.39
C PHE A 160 -11.55 9.19 1.95
N ILE A 161 -12.46 9.61 2.84
CA ILE A 161 -12.40 10.91 3.51
C ILE A 161 -11.11 11.00 4.35
N ALA A 162 -10.83 9.99 5.17
CA ALA A 162 -9.62 9.93 5.98
C ALA A 162 -8.36 10.07 5.11
N ARG A 163 -8.27 9.31 4.01
CA ARG A 163 -7.18 9.38 3.05
C ARG A 163 -6.98 10.81 2.52
N ARG A 164 -8.06 11.46 2.06
CA ARG A 164 -7.98 12.83 1.53
C ARG A 164 -7.56 13.85 2.60
N MET A 165 -8.00 13.67 3.84
CA MET A 165 -7.57 14.50 4.97
C MET A 165 -6.09 14.29 5.29
N ILE A 166 -5.61 13.06 5.30
CA ILE A 166 -4.20 12.72 5.52
C ILE A 166 -3.33 13.34 4.42
N GLU A 167 -3.64 13.11 3.15
CA GLU A 167 -2.91 13.67 2.02
C GLU A 167 -2.83 15.21 2.10
N LYS A 168 -3.92 15.85 2.50
CA LYS A 168 -3.98 17.32 2.64
C LYS A 168 -3.17 17.84 3.84
N SER A 169 -3.19 17.12 4.96
CA SER A 169 -2.48 17.52 6.19
C SER A 169 -0.97 17.32 6.10
N LEU A 170 -0.51 16.45 5.21
CA LEU A 170 0.89 16.09 5.01
C LEU A 170 1.40 16.45 3.60
N ILE A 171 0.71 17.37 2.91
CA ILE A 171 1.06 17.76 1.53
C ILE A 171 2.47 18.35 1.41
N ASP A 172 2.93 19.06 2.44
CA ASP A 172 4.26 19.68 2.49
C ASP A 172 5.29 18.79 3.18
N ALA A 173 4.92 17.59 3.61
CA ALA A 173 5.83 16.68 4.28
C ALA A 173 6.74 15.98 3.25
N ASN A 174 8.06 16.09 3.46
CA ASN A 174 9.01 15.33 2.68
C ASN A 174 8.81 13.83 2.92
N GLN A 175 8.95 13.04 1.87
CA GLN A 175 8.89 11.58 1.92
C GLN A 175 7.57 11.06 2.49
N PHE A 176 6.44 11.63 2.10
CA PHE A 176 5.14 11.13 2.49
C PHE A 176 4.24 10.85 1.28
N TYR A 177 3.67 9.64 1.26
CA TYR A 177 2.72 9.26 0.23
C TYR A 177 1.75 8.18 0.73
N VAL A 178 0.47 8.30 0.40
CA VAL A 178 -0.53 7.27 0.67
C VAL A 178 -0.69 6.38 -0.56
N CYS A 179 -0.17 5.15 -0.51
CA CYS A 179 -0.32 4.19 -1.60
C CYS A 179 -1.77 3.70 -1.69
N SER A 180 -2.33 3.25 -0.57
CA SER A 180 -3.72 2.83 -0.44
C SER A 180 -4.21 3.01 0.99
N LEU A 181 -5.53 3.12 1.17
CA LEU A 181 -6.23 3.04 2.45
C LEU A 181 -7.63 2.50 2.16
N SER A 182 -7.86 1.21 2.40
CA SER A 182 -9.09 0.51 2.02
C SER A 182 -9.29 -0.75 2.85
N SER A 183 -10.53 -1.23 2.95
CA SER A 183 -10.85 -2.55 3.47
C SER A 183 -10.89 -3.64 2.38
N LYS A 184 -10.83 -3.25 1.10
CA LYS A 184 -11.04 -4.14 -0.05
C LYS A 184 -9.78 -4.41 -0.84
N VAL A 185 -8.88 -3.44 -0.93
CA VAL A 185 -7.70 -3.51 -1.79
C VAL A 185 -6.46 -2.96 -1.09
N ILE A 186 -5.30 -3.43 -1.51
CA ILE A 186 -4.01 -2.92 -1.09
C ILE A 186 -3.09 -2.73 -2.30
N ALA A 187 -2.31 -1.65 -2.31
CA ALA A 187 -1.36 -1.33 -3.37
C ALA A 187 0.08 -1.53 -2.89
N TYR A 188 0.84 -2.33 -3.63
CA TYR A 188 2.29 -2.47 -3.51
C TYR A 188 2.94 -1.82 -4.72
N LYS A 189 3.89 -0.92 -4.51
CA LYS A 189 4.60 -0.25 -5.60
C LYS A 189 5.95 0.30 -5.15
N GLY A 190 6.82 0.56 -6.12
CA GLY A 190 8.12 1.18 -5.87
C GLY A 190 8.78 1.66 -7.15
N LEU A 191 9.85 2.44 -6.99
CA LEU A 191 10.74 2.88 -8.07
C LEU A 191 11.72 1.76 -8.41
N MET A 192 11.23 0.73 -9.09
CA MET A 192 12.01 -0.43 -9.49
C MET A 192 11.54 -0.97 -10.83
N MET A 193 12.35 -1.81 -11.43
CA MET A 193 11.90 -2.55 -12.60
C MET A 193 10.96 -3.69 -12.19
N PRO A 194 10.01 -4.08 -13.04
CA PRO A 194 9.06 -5.15 -12.75
C PRO A 194 9.71 -6.49 -12.33
N VAL A 195 10.89 -6.78 -12.83
CA VAL A 195 11.63 -8.01 -12.50
C VAL A 195 12.09 -8.07 -11.04
N GLU A 196 12.26 -6.92 -10.40
CA GLU A 196 12.74 -6.80 -9.02
C GLU A 196 11.61 -6.89 -8.00
N LEU A 197 10.36 -6.65 -8.42
CA LEU A 197 9.21 -6.54 -7.51
C LEU A 197 8.99 -7.80 -6.66
N ALA A 198 9.30 -8.97 -7.18
CA ALA A 198 9.13 -10.23 -6.45
C ALA A 198 10.24 -10.47 -5.40
N GLY A 199 11.39 -9.82 -5.56
CA GLY A 199 12.53 -9.92 -4.64
C GLY A 199 12.57 -8.82 -3.59
N PHE A 200 11.87 -7.72 -3.85
CA PHE A 200 11.79 -6.57 -2.94
C PHE A 200 10.88 -6.84 -1.76
#